data_cd9f9727afa520944d0f1e0a6ba44902
#
_entry.id   cd9f9727afa520944d0f1e0a6ba44902
#
_cell.length_a   1.000
_cell.length_b   1.000
_cell.length_c   1.000
_cell.angle_alpha   90.00
_cell.angle_beta   90.00
_cell.angle_gamma   90.00
#
_symmetry.space_group_name_H-M   'P 1'
#
loop_
_entity.id
_entity.type
_entity.pdbx_description
1 polymer ?
#
loop_
_entity_poly.entity_id
_entity_poly.type
_entity_poly.pdbx_seq_one_letter_code
_entity_poly.pdbx_strand_id
1 'polypeptide(L)'
;MKAMILSSTFVLAVVVGVAVAQERRLELKDAPGRAQVEANCGSCHSLDYVLMNSPFLDRNAWDGSVNKMIKVFGAPINAEDAKAIVEYLNTNYGKT
;
A
#
# COMPACT_ATOMS: atom_id res chain seq x y z
N MET A 1 -43.19 -6.43 -58.50
CA MET A 1 -42.51 -5.54 -57.57
C MET A 1 -42.04 -6.34 -56.37
N LYS A 2 -40.80 -6.60 -56.29
CA LYS A 2 -40.20 -7.32 -55.15
C LYS A 2 -39.73 -6.29 -54.13
N ALA A 3 -40.37 -6.20 -53.01
CA ALA A 3 -39.91 -5.38 -51.90
C ALA A 3 -38.70 -6.03 -51.28
N MET A 4 -37.55 -5.42 -51.45
CA MET A 4 -36.32 -5.79 -50.72
C MET A 4 -36.43 -5.24 -49.30
N ILE A 5 -36.69 -6.12 -48.37
CA ILE A 5 -36.58 -5.77 -46.97
C ILE A 5 -35.09 -5.84 -46.61
N LEU A 6 -34.46 -4.66 -46.55
CA LEU A 6 -33.14 -4.53 -45.98
C LEU A 6 -33.28 -4.71 -44.45
N SER A 7 -33.01 -5.90 -44.00
CA SER A 7 -32.86 -6.16 -42.58
C SER A 7 -31.56 -5.54 -42.11
N SER A 8 -31.64 -4.33 -41.60
CA SER A 8 -30.52 -3.66 -40.95
C SER A 8 -30.29 -4.31 -39.60
N THR A 9 -29.38 -5.27 -39.58
CA THR A 9 -28.96 -5.88 -38.32
C THR A 9 -28.07 -4.86 -37.60
N PHE A 10 -28.69 -4.14 -36.69
CA PHE A 10 -27.96 -3.24 -35.80
C PHE A 10 -27.22 -4.11 -34.78
N VAL A 11 -25.97 -4.43 -35.09
CA VAL A 11 -25.09 -5.09 -34.11
C VAL A 11 -24.73 -4.06 -33.05
N LEU A 12 -25.43 -4.10 -31.95
CA LEU A 12 -25.11 -3.32 -30.76
C LEU A 12 -23.85 -3.94 -30.17
N ALA A 13 -22.68 -3.44 -30.52
CA ALA A 13 -21.43 -3.79 -29.87
C ALA A 13 -21.48 -3.22 -28.45
N VAL A 14 -21.89 -4.05 -27.51
CA VAL A 14 -21.73 -3.73 -26.09
C VAL A 14 -20.25 -3.79 -25.79
N VAL A 15 -19.60 -2.64 -25.85
CA VAL A 15 -18.24 -2.49 -25.31
C VAL A 15 -18.40 -2.52 -23.79
N VAL A 16 -18.28 -3.72 -23.23
CA VAL A 16 -18.13 -3.88 -21.80
C VAL A 16 -16.72 -3.33 -21.49
N GLY A 17 -16.67 -2.06 -21.17
CA GLY A 17 -15.49 -1.47 -20.58
C GLY A 17 -15.26 -2.13 -19.23
N VAL A 18 -14.33 -3.07 -19.18
CA VAL A 18 -13.81 -3.56 -17.91
C VAL A 18 -13.09 -2.36 -17.29
N ALA A 19 -13.78 -1.65 -16.42
CA ALA A 19 -13.15 -0.70 -15.55
C ALA A 19 -12.25 -1.51 -14.59
N VAL A 20 -11.01 -1.73 -14.99
CA VAL A 20 -9.98 -2.18 -14.05
C VAL A 20 -9.84 -1.04 -13.06
N ALA A 21 -10.44 -1.20 -11.88
CA ALA A 21 -10.16 -0.33 -10.76
C ALA A 21 -8.68 -0.49 -10.46
N GLN A 22 -7.87 0.43 -10.97
CA GLN A 22 -6.49 0.55 -10.56
C GLN A 22 -6.53 1.01 -9.11
N GLU A 23 -6.42 0.06 -8.19
CA GLU A 23 -6.08 0.38 -6.82
C GLU A 23 -4.78 1.17 -6.85
N ARG A 24 -4.85 2.44 -6.50
CA ARG A 24 -3.66 3.23 -6.27
C ARG A 24 -2.93 2.56 -5.11
N ARG A 25 -1.84 1.88 -5.41
CA ARG A 25 -0.89 1.50 -4.37
C ARG A 25 -0.43 2.78 -3.71
N LEU A 26 -0.76 2.90 -2.43
CA LEU A 26 -0.24 3.99 -1.63
C LEU A 26 1.27 3.79 -1.52
N GLU A 27 2.02 4.68 -2.13
CA GLU A 27 3.47 4.66 -2.04
C GLU A 27 3.91 5.37 -0.78
N LEU A 28 4.86 4.77 -0.09
CA LEU A 28 5.53 5.41 1.03
C LEU A 28 6.40 6.57 0.53
N LYS A 29 6.59 7.58 1.37
CA LYS A 29 7.45 8.73 1.05
C LYS A 29 8.85 8.28 0.71
N ASP A 30 9.41 8.82 -0.36
CA ASP A 30 10.79 8.58 -0.76
C ASP A 30 11.74 9.37 0.16
N ALA A 31 12.35 8.62 1.08
CA ALA A 31 13.22 9.16 2.12
C ALA A 31 14.15 8.05 2.64
N PRO A 32 15.24 8.39 3.34
CA PRO A 32 16.13 7.39 3.94
C PRO A 32 15.38 6.44 4.87
N GLY A 33 15.57 5.14 4.69
CA GLY A 33 14.91 4.08 5.44
C GLY A 33 13.70 3.45 4.76
N ARG A 34 13.19 4.04 3.68
CA ARG A 34 12.07 3.48 2.91
C ARG A 34 12.31 2.04 2.47
N ALA A 35 13.48 1.77 1.92
CA ALA A 35 13.83 0.43 1.44
C ALA A 35 13.77 -0.62 2.56
N GLN A 36 14.23 -0.28 3.76
CA GLN A 36 14.17 -1.16 4.93
C GLN A 36 12.72 -1.41 5.36
N VAL A 37 11.87 -0.40 5.34
CA VAL A 37 10.44 -0.54 5.65
C VAL A 37 9.77 -1.45 4.63
N GLU A 38 9.96 -1.22 3.35
CA GLU A 38 9.36 -2.02 2.30
C GLU A 38 9.81 -3.48 2.35
N ALA A 39 11.11 -3.71 2.54
CA ALA A 39 11.67 -5.05 2.60
C ALA A 39 11.23 -5.85 3.83
N ASN A 40 11.12 -5.21 4.99
CA ASN A 40 10.87 -5.90 6.26
C ASN A 40 9.39 -5.90 6.66
N CYS A 41 8.63 -4.88 6.35
CA CYS A 41 7.24 -4.74 6.80
C CYS A 41 6.23 -5.30 5.80
N GLY A 42 6.53 -5.21 4.51
CA GLY A 42 5.62 -5.65 3.44
C GLY A 42 5.49 -7.17 3.28
N SER A 43 6.32 -7.97 3.95
CA SER A 43 6.30 -9.42 3.83
C SER A 43 5.17 -10.10 4.61
N CYS A 44 4.61 -9.45 5.62
CA CYS A 44 3.58 -10.01 6.49
C CYS A 44 2.21 -9.33 6.33
N HIS A 45 2.16 -8.06 6.01
CA HIS A 45 0.93 -7.29 5.86
C HIS A 45 1.13 -6.10 4.92
N SER A 46 0.04 -5.45 4.56
CA SER A 46 0.09 -4.26 3.71
C SER A 46 0.78 -3.08 4.39
N LEU A 47 1.52 -2.32 3.60
CA LEU A 47 2.15 -1.06 4.04
C LEU A 47 1.14 0.07 4.26
N ASP A 48 -0.11 -0.11 3.87
CA ASP A 48 -1.20 0.83 4.15
C ASP A 48 -1.38 1.06 5.66
N TYR A 49 -0.98 0.09 6.47
CA TYR A 49 -0.96 0.20 7.92
C TYR A 49 -0.19 1.45 8.39
N VAL A 50 0.92 1.78 7.74
CA VAL A 50 1.72 2.97 8.07
C VAL A 50 0.91 4.25 7.87
N LEU A 51 0.25 4.36 6.72
CA LEU A 51 -0.56 5.53 6.38
C LEU A 51 -1.80 5.66 7.27
N MET A 52 -2.45 4.55 7.58
CA MET A 52 -3.65 4.52 8.42
C MET A 52 -3.36 4.91 9.86
N ASN A 53 -2.18 4.56 10.37
CA ASN A 53 -1.80 4.82 11.77
C ASN A 53 -1.01 6.10 11.98
N SER A 54 -0.50 6.71 10.91
CA SER A 54 0.27 7.95 10.97
C SER A 54 -0.37 9.06 11.81
N PRO A 55 -1.69 9.30 11.75
CA PRO A 55 -2.31 10.34 12.56
C PRO A 55 -2.29 10.07 14.08
N PHE A 56 -2.01 8.85 14.49
CA PHE A 56 -2.17 8.39 15.88
C PHE A 56 -0.87 8.04 16.58
N LEU A 57 0.20 7.75 15.84
CA LEU A 57 1.44 7.24 16.40
C LEU A 57 2.54 8.30 16.44
N ASP A 58 3.00 8.62 17.65
CA ASP A 58 4.21 9.40 17.86
C ASP A 58 5.48 8.53 17.80
N ARG A 59 6.66 9.11 18.07
CA ARG A 59 7.93 8.38 18.06
C ARG A 59 7.92 7.16 18.96
N ASN A 60 7.44 7.31 20.18
CA ASN A 60 7.42 6.21 21.15
C ASN A 60 6.49 5.09 20.72
N ALA A 61 5.36 5.42 20.15
CA ALA A 61 4.40 4.45 19.64
C ALA A 61 4.93 3.72 18.39
N TRP A 62 5.63 4.40 17.49
CA TRP A 62 6.29 3.74 16.36
C TRP A 62 7.41 2.81 16.82
N ASP A 63 8.24 3.25 17.76
CA ASP A 63 9.28 2.40 18.35
C ASP A 63 8.69 1.16 19.01
N GLY A 64 7.63 1.33 19.80
CA GLY A 64 6.91 0.22 20.42
C GLY A 64 6.29 -0.73 19.39
N SER A 65 5.75 -0.22 18.30
CA SER A 65 5.18 -1.03 17.22
C SER A 65 6.24 -1.88 16.52
N VAL A 66 7.38 -1.30 16.17
CA VAL A 66 8.49 -2.03 15.54
C VAL A 66 9.05 -3.10 16.49
N ASN A 67 9.26 -2.76 17.75
CA ASN A 67 9.72 -3.72 18.76
C ASN A 67 8.73 -4.87 18.95
N LYS A 68 7.43 -4.60 18.92
CA LYS A 68 6.40 -5.63 18.99
C LYS A 68 6.45 -6.59 17.81
N MET A 69 6.66 -6.08 16.60
CA MET A 69 6.83 -6.93 15.42
C MET A 69 8.01 -7.89 15.57
N ILE A 70 9.12 -7.39 16.13
CA ILE A 70 10.32 -8.20 16.32
C ILE A 70 10.16 -9.20 17.47
N LYS A 71 9.76 -8.72 18.65
CA LYS A 71 9.77 -9.50 19.89
C LYS A 71 8.57 -10.42 20.06
N VAL A 72 7.40 -9.98 19.62
CA VAL A 72 6.15 -10.73 19.78
C VAL A 72 5.84 -11.57 18.55
N PHE A 73 5.97 -11.00 17.37
CA PHE A 73 5.62 -11.66 16.11
C PHE A 73 6.83 -12.28 15.38
N GLY A 74 8.04 -12.11 15.90
CA GLY A 74 9.23 -12.76 15.37
C GLY A 74 9.74 -12.25 14.04
N ALA A 75 9.46 -10.98 13.70
CA ALA A 75 9.97 -10.38 12.47
C ALA A 75 11.51 -10.42 12.46
N PRO A 76 12.15 -10.97 11.40
CA PRO A 76 13.59 -11.15 11.34
C PRO A 76 14.30 -9.85 10.92
N ILE A 77 14.19 -8.83 11.75
CA ILE A 77 14.75 -7.50 11.51
C ILE A 77 15.98 -7.32 12.41
N ASN A 78 17.15 -7.05 11.83
CA ASN A 78 18.35 -6.76 12.62
C ASN A 78 18.25 -5.39 13.30
N ALA A 79 19.08 -5.16 14.32
CA ALA A 79 19.01 -3.95 15.12
C ALA A 79 19.29 -2.66 14.32
N GLU A 80 20.15 -2.72 13.32
CA GLU A 80 20.49 -1.59 12.46
C GLU A 80 19.30 -1.22 11.55
N ASP A 81 18.68 -2.19 10.93
CA ASP A 81 17.47 -1.98 10.13
C ASP A 81 16.30 -1.52 10.99
N ALA A 82 16.12 -2.07 12.18
CA ALA A 82 15.09 -1.64 13.11
C ALA A 82 15.22 -0.16 13.46
N LYS A 83 16.44 0.31 13.71
CA LYS A 83 16.73 1.73 13.96
C LYS A 83 16.38 2.60 12.76
N ALA A 84 16.77 2.19 11.56
CA ALA A 84 16.48 2.92 10.33
C ALA A 84 14.95 2.97 10.05
N ILE A 85 14.24 1.89 10.33
CA ILE A 85 12.79 1.80 10.19
C ILE A 85 12.10 2.77 11.15
N VAL A 86 12.44 2.74 12.42
CA VAL A 86 11.85 3.64 13.44
C VAL A 86 12.10 5.10 13.07
N GLU A 87 13.31 5.43 12.67
CA GLU A 87 13.66 6.79 12.26
C GLU A 87 12.87 7.25 11.04
N TYR A 88 12.75 6.39 10.03
CA TYR A 88 11.93 6.66 8.85
C TYR A 88 10.47 6.90 9.20
N LEU A 89 9.87 6.01 9.98
CA LEU A 89 8.47 6.10 10.38
C LEU A 89 8.21 7.35 11.21
N ASN A 90 9.09 7.65 12.15
CA ASN A 90 8.93 8.84 12.97
C ASN A 90 9.08 10.14 12.16
N THR A 91 10.08 10.23 11.31
CA THR A 91 10.36 11.45 10.54
C THR A 91 9.26 11.74 9.52
N ASN A 92 8.73 10.71 8.87
CA ASN A 92 7.80 10.86 7.75
C ASN A 92 6.33 10.65 8.12
N TYR A 93 6.06 9.90 9.18
CA TYR A 93 4.72 9.48 9.59
C TYR A 93 4.44 9.63 11.09
N GLY A 94 5.35 10.20 11.84
CA GLY A 94 5.17 10.43 13.26
C GLY A 94 4.19 11.57 13.52
N LYS A 95 3.32 11.35 14.50
CA LYS A 95 2.47 12.41 15.06
C LYS A 95 3.34 13.42 15.80
N THR A 96 3.16 14.68 15.52
CA THR A 96 3.79 15.78 16.27
C THR A 96 3.00 16.14 17.51
#